data_317d45094c840ee9912c138d7141542c
#
_entry.id   317d45094c840ee9912c138d7141542c
#
_cell.length_a   1.000
_cell.length_b   1.000
_cell.length_c   1.000
_cell.angle_alpha   90.00
_cell.angle_beta   90.00
_cell.angle_gamma   90.00
#
_symmetry.space_group_name_H-M   'P 1'
#
loop_
_entity.id
_entity.type
_entity.pdbx_description
1 polymer ?
#
loop_
_entity_poly.entity_id
_entity_poly.type
_entity_poly.pdbx_seq_one_letter_code
_entity_poly.pdbx_strand_id
1 'polypeptide(L)'
;MEHLNVQANGAAFHVVRAGQGRPLLLLHGWPEFWLTFEPVMTRLKERYTLFAPDLRGFGDSDKPSGVFGPEQQASDMLALMDALDIKQAGIVGHDVGGALMQPLARHAPARIAGLFFFDFVYPGIGPRMAEPERLNNIWYQSFHQMEMAPLLIGATRETCRAYIAHFLKSWSFRKDAFDDVLDDFTDNFLKAGNLEGGFAHYKAAHAGRVKMLKGEAPNLPPIKIPTCVRWAEHDPLFPYAWTDRLGETFSNLDLAMFEGVGHFAHREDPDRAASEIAAFFERIGWS
;
A
#
# COMPACT_ATOMS: atom_id res chain seq x y z
N MET A 1 -4.05 21.01 0.04
CA MET A 1 -3.05 20.02 0.49
C MET A 1 -1.68 20.67 0.37
N GLU A 2 -0.77 20.36 1.27
CA GLU A 2 0.59 20.89 1.30
C GLU A 2 1.57 19.79 0.84
N HIS A 3 2.50 20.13 -0.05
CA HIS A 3 3.52 19.19 -0.54
C HIS A 3 4.84 19.47 0.17
N LEU A 4 5.36 18.47 0.85
CA LEU A 4 6.59 18.54 1.63
C LEU A 4 7.68 17.68 0.99
N ASN A 5 8.94 18.10 1.11
CA ASN A 5 10.11 17.28 0.81
C ASN A 5 10.86 17.05 2.13
N VAL A 6 10.87 15.81 2.61
CA VAL A 6 11.36 15.44 3.94
C VAL A 6 12.53 14.50 3.82
N GLN A 7 13.70 14.91 4.39
CA GLN A 7 14.87 14.05 4.46
C GLN A 7 14.74 13.06 5.61
N ALA A 8 14.73 11.76 5.31
CA ALA A 8 14.65 10.69 6.29
C ALA A 8 15.37 9.43 5.79
N ASN A 9 16.05 8.73 6.69
CA ASN A 9 16.73 7.45 6.40
C ASN A 9 17.57 7.44 5.11
N GLY A 10 18.30 8.53 4.87
CA GLY A 10 19.19 8.66 3.70
C GLY A 10 18.51 8.87 2.36
N ALA A 11 17.25 9.29 2.34
CA ALA A 11 16.49 9.61 1.13
C ALA A 11 15.58 10.82 1.35
N ALA A 12 15.23 11.52 0.27
CA ALA A 12 14.19 12.53 0.26
C ALA A 12 12.84 11.87 -0.03
N PHE A 13 11.85 12.17 0.81
CA PHE A 13 10.48 11.71 0.65
C PHE A 13 9.57 12.87 0.29
N HIS A 14 8.83 12.74 -0.80
CA HIS A 14 7.69 13.58 -1.07
C HIS A 14 6.53 13.13 -0.18
N VAL A 15 5.93 14.07 0.54
CA VAL A 15 4.82 13.80 1.46
C VAL A 15 3.73 14.84 1.22
N VAL A 16 2.51 14.38 1.01
CA VAL A 16 1.35 15.29 0.95
C VAL A 16 0.68 15.32 2.31
N ARG A 17 0.60 16.54 2.88
CA ARG A 17 -0.03 16.79 4.16
C ARG A 17 -1.36 17.50 3.98
N ALA A 18 -2.37 17.11 4.76
CA ALA A 18 -3.65 17.81 4.81
C ALA A 18 -4.27 17.72 6.21
N GLY A 19 -5.06 18.73 6.55
CA GLY A 19 -5.91 18.73 7.74
C GLY A 19 -5.19 19.01 9.05
N GLN A 20 -5.91 18.76 10.14
CA GLN A 20 -5.49 18.98 11.53
C GLN A 20 -6.10 17.92 12.45
N GLY A 21 -5.48 17.66 13.60
CA GLY A 21 -5.89 16.65 14.56
C GLY A 21 -4.87 15.53 14.72
N ARG A 22 -5.29 14.36 15.17
CA ARG A 22 -4.41 13.20 15.35
C ARG A 22 -3.80 12.76 14.02
N PRO A 23 -2.51 12.39 13.98
CA PRO A 23 -1.85 12.02 12.73
C PRO A 23 -2.28 10.64 12.22
N LEU A 24 -2.55 10.56 10.91
CA LEU A 24 -2.69 9.33 10.15
C LEU A 24 -1.67 9.30 9.01
N LEU A 25 -0.92 8.20 8.86
CA LEU A 25 -0.12 7.90 7.68
C LEU A 25 -0.94 7.05 6.72
N LEU A 26 -0.94 7.43 5.43
CA LEU A 26 -1.65 6.75 4.36
C LEU A 26 -0.63 6.16 3.38
N LEU A 27 -0.48 4.84 3.36
CA LEU A 27 0.59 4.13 2.67
C LEU A 27 0.05 3.38 1.45
N HIS A 28 0.39 3.87 0.27
CA HIS A 28 -0.09 3.36 -1.01
C HIS A 28 0.55 2.03 -1.42
N GLY A 29 -0.04 1.39 -2.44
CA GLY A 29 0.45 0.17 -3.06
C GLY A 29 1.12 0.38 -4.42
N TRP A 30 1.08 -0.66 -5.25
CA TRP A 30 1.47 -0.64 -6.65
C TRP A 30 0.21 -0.90 -7.53
N PRO A 31 -0.03 -0.23 -8.64
CA PRO A 31 0.77 0.86 -9.25
C PRO A 31 0.29 2.25 -8.81
N GLU A 32 0.53 2.60 -7.59
CA GLU A 32 0.00 3.80 -6.96
C GLU A 32 1.11 4.78 -6.53
N PHE A 33 0.68 5.93 -6.06
CA PHE A 33 1.44 6.96 -5.34
C PHE A 33 0.45 7.75 -4.47
N TRP A 34 0.89 8.77 -3.74
CA TRP A 34 0.05 9.50 -2.78
C TRP A 34 -1.35 9.87 -3.30
N LEU A 35 -1.48 10.15 -4.61
CA LEU A 35 -2.72 10.64 -5.25
C LEU A 35 -3.88 9.63 -5.12
N THR A 36 -3.59 8.35 -4.95
CA THR A 36 -4.62 7.33 -4.74
C THR A 36 -5.48 7.62 -3.51
N PHE A 37 -4.87 8.23 -2.47
CA PHE A 37 -5.55 8.58 -1.23
C PHE A 37 -6.19 9.98 -1.23
N GLU A 38 -6.01 10.81 -2.26
CA GLU A 38 -6.55 12.17 -2.30
C GLU A 38 -8.05 12.23 -1.98
N PRO A 39 -8.92 11.35 -2.55
CA PRO A 39 -10.35 11.37 -2.25
C PRO A 39 -10.66 11.07 -0.78
N VAL A 40 -9.92 10.15 -0.16
CA VAL A 40 -10.05 9.83 1.28
C VAL A 40 -9.52 10.99 2.14
N MET A 41 -8.38 11.58 1.76
CA MET A 41 -7.80 12.73 2.46
C MET A 41 -8.75 13.92 2.48
N THR A 42 -9.40 14.19 1.36
CA THR A 42 -10.37 15.30 1.24
C THR A 42 -11.54 15.15 2.25
N ARG A 43 -11.94 13.92 2.56
CA ARG A 43 -13.04 13.61 3.50
C ARG A 43 -12.59 13.60 4.96
N LEU A 44 -11.33 13.28 5.24
CA LEU A 44 -10.83 13.11 6.60
C LEU A 44 -10.08 14.32 7.16
N LYS A 45 -9.70 15.30 6.33
CA LYS A 45 -8.84 16.44 6.71
C LYS A 45 -9.42 17.35 7.81
N GLU A 46 -10.72 17.37 8.02
CA GLU A 46 -11.34 18.15 9.10
C GLU A 46 -11.22 17.48 10.49
N ARG A 47 -10.77 16.21 10.51
CA ARG A 47 -10.70 15.38 11.72
C ARG A 47 -9.28 14.91 12.07
N TYR A 48 -8.44 14.77 11.06
CA TYR A 48 -7.09 14.20 11.21
C TYR A 48 -6.04 15.03 10.49
N THR A 49 -4.83 15.01 10.99
CA THR A 49 -3.65 15.42 10.19
C THR A 49 -3.22 14.22 9.37
N LEU A 50 -3.37 14.30 8.07
CA LEU A 50 -3.12 13.23 7.11
C LEU A 50 -1.76 13.42 6.46
N PHE A 51 -0.98 12.36 6.39
CA PHE A 51 0.31 12.31 5.72
C PHE A 51 0.30 11.17 4.71
N ALA A 52 0.34 11.49 3.44
CA ALA A 52 0.44 10.51 2.34
C ALA A 52 1.83 10.63 1.69
N PRO A 53 2.82 9.87 2.12
CA PRO A 53 4.12 9.83 1.47
C PRO A 53 4.06 9.05 0.16
N ASP A 54 4.83 9.48 -0.83
CA ASP A 54 5.29 8.56 -1.86
C ASP A 54 6.35 7.64 -1.23
N LEU A 55 6.16 6.34 -1.33
CA LEU A 55 7.11 5.37 -0.80
C LEU A 55 8.46 5.46 -1.54
N ARG A 56 9.55 5.00 -0.91
CA ARG A 56 10.87 4.93 -1.56
C ARG A 56 10.77 4.24 -2.91
N GLY A 57 11.25 4.88 -3.96
CA GLY A 57 11.16 4.37 -5.33
C GLY A 57 9.91 4.80 -6.09
N PHE A 58 8.96 5.46 -5.45
CA PHE A 58 7.70 5.87 -6.06
C PHE A 58 7.55 7.40 -6.12
N GLY A 59 6.64 7.85 -6.97
CA GLY A 59 6.18 9.23 -7.03
C GLY A 59 7.33 10.23 -7.20
N ASP A 60 7.34 11.23 -6.36
CA ASP A 60 8.37 12.27 -6.30
C ASP A 60 9.42 12.01 -5.18
N SER A 61 9.33 10.87 -4.48
CA SER A 61 10.37 10.42 -3.55
C SER A 61 11.63 9.92 -4.27
N ASP A 62 12.76 9.88 -3.56
CA ASP A 62 14.03 9.40 -4.08
C ASP A 62 13.97 7.94 -4.54
N LYS A 63 14.72 7.65 -5.61
CA LYS A 63 14.91 6.33 -6.22
C LYS A 63 16.39 5.93 -6.16
N PRO A 64 16.94 5.73 -4.94
CA PRO A 64 18.33 5.30 -4.82
C PRO A 64 18.52 3.95 -5.50
N SER A 65 19.75 3.65 -5.94
CA SER A 65 20.08 2.36 -6.50
C SER A 65 19.86 1.24 -5.48
N GLY A 66 19.35 0.09 -5.91
CA GLY A 66 19.11 -1.06 -5.04
C GLY A 66 17.67 -1.58 -5.09
N VAL A 67 17.34 -2.42 -4.12
CA VAL A 67 16.01 -3.00 -3.97
C VAL A 67 15.49 -2.75 -2.56
N PHE A 68 14.23 -2.37 -2.43
CA PHE A 68 13.64 -1.91 -1.18
C PHE A 68 12.40 -2.74 -0.85
N GLY A 69 12.56 -3.66 0.09
CA GLY A 69 11.47 -4.49 0.57
C GLY A 69 10.72 -3.87 1.75
N PRO A 70 9.70 -4.59 2.29
CA PRO A 70 8.86 -4.11 3.38
C PRO A 70 9.64 -3.68 4.63
N GLU A 71 10.74 -4.36 4.96
CA GLU A 71 11.58 -4.03 6.13
C GLU A 71 12.28 -2.67 5.99
N GLN A 72 12.86 -2.39 4.81
CA GLN A 72 13.48 -1.10 4.54
C GLN A 72 12.44 0.01 4.54
N GLN A 73 11.30 -0.21 3.89
CA GLN A 73 10.22 0.78 3.82
C GLN A 73 9.58 1.03 5.19
N ALA A 74 9.49 0.02 6.05
CA ALA A 74 9.07 0.20 7.45
C ALA A 74 10.04 1.10 8.23
N SER A 75 11.35 0.91 8.05
CA SER A 75 12.39 1.76 8.65
C SER A 75 12.32 3.19 8.11
N ASP A 76 12.01 3.35 6.82
CA ASP A 76 11.79 4.66 6.20
C ASP A 76 10.62 5.41 6.85
N MET A 77 9.51 4.72 7.08
CA MET A 77 8.33 5.33 7.71
C MET A 77 8.59 5.74 9.16
N LEU A 78 9.37 4.97 9.93
CA LEU A 78 9.77 5.36 11.27
C LEU A 78 10.64 6.63 11.25
N ALA A 79 11.63 6.68 10.37
CA ALA A 79 12.49 7.84 10.22
C ALA A 79 11.72 9.08 9.70
N LEU A 80 10.76 8.85 8.82
CA LEU A 80 9.87 9.91 8.33
C LEU A 80 8.98 10.47 9.46
N MET A 81 8.42 9.61 10.31
CA MET A 81 7.68 10.03 11.50
C MET A 81 8.58 10.87 12.44
N ASP A 82 9.85 10.49 12.62
CA ASP A 82 10.78 11.24 13.46
C ASP A 82 11.08 12.62 12.85
N ALA A 83 11.32 12.68 11.54
CA ALA A 83 11.59 13.94 10.84
C ALA A 83 10.38 14.90 10.82
N LEU A 84 9.18 14.38 10.90
CA LEU A 84 7.91 15.13 10.97
C LEU A 84 7.45 15.41 12.42
N ASP A 85 8.24 15.03 13.44
CA ASP A 85 7.92 15.11 14.87
C ASP A 85 6.61 14.36 15.25
N ILE A 86 6.29 13.31 14.52
CA ILE A 86 5.13 12.45 14.80
C ILE A 86 5.53 11.39 15.81
N LYS A 87 5.12 11.51 17.05
CA LYS A 87 5.47 10.55 18.12
C LYS A 87 4.68 9.26 18.02
N GLN A 88 3.42 9.32 17.62
CA GLN A 88 2.53 8.19 17.40
C GLN A 88 1.54 8.52 16.28
N ALA A 89 1.16 7.55 15.46
CA ALA A 89 0.20 7.71 14.38
C ALA A 89 -0.74 6.51 14.25
N GLY A 90 -1.95 6.74 13.72
CA GLY A 90 -2.70 5.69 13.07
C GLY A 90 -2.13 5.42 11.68
N ILE A 91 -2.12 4.17 11.25
CA ILE A 91 -1.57 3.81 9.94
C ILE A 91 -2.67 3.18 9.10
N VAL A 92 -2.85 3.70 7.90
CA VAL A 92 -3.76 3.15 6.88
C VAL A 92 -2.89 2.68 5.72
N GLY A 93 -3.10 1.49 5.22
CA GLY A 93 -2.30 0.99 4.10
C GLY A 93 -3.04 0.05 3.18
N HIS A 94 -2.57 0.05 1.94
CA HIS A 94 -3.08 -0.77 0.85
C HIS A 94 -1.92 -1.48 0.15
N ASP A 95 -2.09 -2.73 -0.25
CA ASP A 95 -1.17 -3.55 -1.05
C ASP A 95 0.29 -3.52 -0.51
N VAL A 96 1.24 -2.87 -1.19
CA VAL A 96 2.64 -2.69 -0.73
C VAL A 96 2.67 -1.95 0.61
N GLY A 97 1.87 -0.90 0.77
CA GLY A 97 1.70 -0.18 2.03
C GLY A 97 1.23 -1.09 3.16
N GLY A 98 0.26 -1.96 2.89
CA GLY A 98 -0.19 -2.98 3.85
C GLY A 98 0.89 -4.01 4.19
N ALA A 99 1.71 -4.40 3.21
CA ALA A 99 2.82 -5.32 3.45
C ALA A 99 3.87 -4.72 4.42
N LEU A 100 4.27 -3.46 4.22
CA LEU A 100 5.26 -2.79 5.08
C LEU A 100 4.72 -2.45 6.49
N MET A 101 3.41 -2.32 6.66
CA MET A 101 2.81 -2.06 7.98
C MET A 101 3.06 -3.20 8.98
N GLN A 102 3.24 -4.43 8.51
CA GLN A 102 3.48 -5.58 9.38
C GLN A 102 4.85 -5.51 10.09
N PRO A 103 6.00 -5.34 9.39
CA PRO A 103 7.27 -5.10 10.07
C PRO A 103 7.28 -3.79 10.85
N LEU A 104 6.67 -2.71 10.34
CA LEU A 104 6.54 -1.45 11.06
C LEU A 104 5.90 -1.65 12.45
N ALA A 105 4.79 -2.38 12.51
CA ALA A 105 4.07 -2.69 13.74
C ALA A 105 4.88 -3.57 14.72
N ARG A 106 5.75 -4.43 14.21
CA ARG A 106 6.61 -5.30 15.02
C ARG A 106 7.80 -4.54 15.59
N HIS A 107 8.41 -3.66 14.79
CA HIS A 107 9.61 -2.91 15.20
C HIS A 107 9.29 -1.80 16.20
N ALA A 108 8.15 -1.13 16.05
CA ALA A 108 7.84 0.04 16.85
C ALA A 108 6.35 0.07 17.29
N PRO A 109 5.85 -0.94 18.03
CA PRO A 109 4.44 -1.01 18.39
C PRO A 109 3.94 0.19 19.20
N ALA A 110 4.80 0.81 20.01
CA ALA A 110 4.45 2.00 20.79
C ALA A 110 4.25 3.27 19.93
N ARG A 111 4.73 3.27 18.69
CA ARG A 111 4.61 4.38 17.74
C ARG A 111 3.28 4.32 16.95
N ILE A 112 2.48 3.27 17.12
CA ILE A 112 1.31 2.99 16.30
C ILE A 112 0.08 2.92 17.19
N ALA A 113 -0.90 3.80 16.93
CA ALA A 113 -2.16 3.83 17.65
C ALA A 113 -3.11 2.72 17.19
N GLY A 114 -3.15 2.44 15.90
CA GLY A 114 -3.96 1.41 15.27
C GLY A 114 -3.56 1.20 13.81
N LEU A 115 -3.96 0.07 13.25
CA LEU A 115 -3.68 -0.33 11.88
C LEU A 115 -5.01 -0.50 11.13
N PHE A 116 -5.13 0.15 9.97
CA PHE A 116 -6.25 -0.03 9.07
C PHE A 116 -5.75 -0.51 7.71
N PHE A 117 -6.24 -1.65 7.23
CA PHE A 117 -5.80 -2.25 5.98
C PHE A 117 -6.93 -2.35 4.96
N PHE A 118 -6.57 -2.06 3.70
CA PHE A 118 -7.24 -2.54 2.52
C PHE A 118 -6.33 -3.55 1.82
N ASP A 119 -6.85 -4.65 1.37
CA ASP A 119 -6.23 -5.73 0.58
C ASP A 119 -4.69 -5.75 0.54
N PHE A 120 -4.07 -6.75 1.12
CA PHE A 120 -2.62 -6.82 1.28
C PHE A 120 -2.10 -8.24 1.37
N VAL A 121 -0.80 -8.42 1.11
CA VAL A 121 -0.12 -9.71 1.30
C VAL A 121 0.25 -9.92 2.75
N TYR A 122 -0.08 -11.11 3.29
CA TYR A 122 0.33 -11.55 4.62
C TYR A 122 0.75 -13.05 4.60
N PRO A 123 1.52 -13.53 5.59
CA PRO A 123 2.06 -14.90 5.56
C PRO A 123 1.01 -16.01 5.46
N GLY A 124 -0.19 -15.82 6.01
CA GLY A 124 -1.27 -16.79 6.00
C GLY A 124 -1.84 -17.11 4.61
N ILE A 125 -1.58 -16.28 3.59
CA ILE A 125 -1.95 -16.59 2.20
C ILE A 125 -1.18 -17.84 1.74
N GLY A 126 0.11 -17.92 2.06
CA GLY A 126 0.93 -19.10 1.80
C GLY A 126 1.01 -19.47 0.31
N PRO A 127 1.02 -20.79 -0.03
CA PRO A 127 1.15 -21.28 -1.39
C PRO A 127 -0.05 -20.99 -2.29
N ARG A 128 -1.21 -20.61 -1.74
CA ARG A 128 -2.44 -20.32 -2.51
C ARG A 128 -2.26 -19.26 -3.59
N MET A 129 -1.30 -18.35 -3.41
CA MET A 129 -0.99 -17.32 -4.42
C MET A 129 -0.46 -17.91 -5.74
N ALA A 130 0.17 -19.08 -5.72
CA ALA A 130 0.76 -19.73 -6.89
C ALA A 130 -0.03 -20.98 -7.36
N GLU A 131 -1.28 -21.13 -6.93
CA GLU A 131 -2.17 -22.14 -7.50
C GLU A 131 -2.31 -21.93 -9.02
N PRO A 132 -2.38 -23.00 -9.82
CA PRO A 132 -2.36 -22.90 -11.29
C PRO A 132 -3.39 -21.91 -11.86
N GLU A 133 -4.58 -21.84 -11.26
CA GLU A 133 -5.68 -20.96 -11.65
C GLU A 133 -5.38 -19.48 -11.42
N ARG A 134 -4.38 -19.19 -10.58
CA ARG A 134 -3.99 -17.83 -10.17
C ARG A 134 -2.78 -17.28 -10.94
N LEU A 135 -2.05 -18.12 -11.66
CA LEU A 135 -0.81 -17.73 -12.33
C LEU A 135 -1.00 -16.55 -13.29
N ASN A 136 -2.12 -16.53 -14.00
CA ASN A 136 -2.45 -15.41 -14.89
C ASN A 136 -2.74 -14.09 -14.16
N ASN A 137 -3.03 -14.12 -12.86
CA ASN A 137 -3.28 -12.90 -12.08
C ASN A 137 -1.97 -12.31 -11.53
N ILE A 138 -0.90 -13.13 -11.42
CA ILE A 138 0.38 -12.72 -10.81
C ILE A 138 1.56 -12.69 -11.80
N TRP A 139 1.33 -12.85 -13.11
CA TRP A 139 2.37 -12.88 -14.15
C TRP A 139 3.32 -11.68 -14.09
N TYR A 140 2.77 -10.51 -13.78
CA TYR A 140 3.49 -9.24 -13.71
C TYR A 140 4.60 -9.25 -12.65
N GLN A 141 4.44 -10.01 -11.56
CA GLN A 141 5.44 -10.11 -10.50
C GLN A 141 6.76 -10.73 -10.97
N SER A 142 6.71 -11.61 -11.99
CA SER A 142 7.91 -12.12 -12.64
C SER A 142 8.41 -11.15 -13.70
N PHE A 143 7.53 -10.54 -14.47
CA PHE A 143 7.88 -9.56 -15.50
C PHE A 143 8.59 -8.33 -14.91
N HIS A 144 8.13 -7.79 -13.79
CA HIS A 144 8.75 -6.66 -13.10
C HIS A 144 10.18 -6.93 -12.60
N GLN A 145 10.60 -8.18 -12.52
CA GLN A 145 11.96 -8.53 -12.14
C GLN A 145 12.93 -8.54 -13.33
N MET A 146 12.41 -8.47 -14.57
CA MET A 146 13.21 -8.47 -15.78
C MET A 146 13.72 -7.05 -16.08
N GLU A 147 14.98 -6.94 -16.49
CA GLU A 147 15.58 -5.64 -16.86
C GLU A 147 14.90 -4.98 -18.07
N MET A 148 14.31 -5.78 -18.94
CA MET A 148 13.56 -5.30 -20.10
C MET A 148 12.21 -4.66 -19.75
N ALA A 149 11.63 -4.94 -18.56
CA ALA A 149 10.29 -4.48 -18.23
C ALA A 149 10.15 -2.95 -18.25
N PRO A 150 10.99 -2.17 -17.54
CA PRO A 150 10.87 -0.71 -17.59
C PRO A 150 11.15 -0.15 -18.99
N LEU A 151 12.03 -0.78 -19.78
CA LEU A 151 12.33 -0.35 -21.14
C LEU A 151 11.13 -0.52 -22.08
N LEU A 152 10.43 -1.65 -21.99
CA LEU A 152 9.26 -1.91 -22.84
C LEU A 152 8.06 -1.04 -22.42
N ILE A 153 7.81 -0.93 -21.11
CA ILE A 153 6.67 -0.17 -20.58
C ILE A 153 6.89 1.32 -20.82
N GLY A 154 8.08 1.83 -20.56
CA GLY A 154 8.45 3.23 -20.73
C GLY A 154 8.85 3.66 -22.15
N ALA A 155 8.71 2.77 -23.13
CA ALA A 155 9.14 3.04 -24.52
C ALA A 155 8.41 4.24 -25.14
N THR A 156 7.12 4.38 -24.84
CA THR A 156 6.29 5.55 -25.21
C THR A 156 5.26 5.84 -24.12
N ARG A 157 4.66 7.03 -24.15
CA ARG A 157 3.57 7.36 -23.21
C ARG A 157 2.39 6.43 -23.40
N GLU A 158 2.09 6.02 -24.62
CA GLU A 158 0.97 5.14 -24.96
C GLU A 158 1.19 3.72 -24.38
N THR A 159 2.40 3.18 -24.47
CA THR A 159 2.71 1.86 -23.88
C THR A 159 2.63 1.90 -22.36
N CYS A 160 3.16 2.95 -21.73
CA CYS A 160 3.05 3.14 -20.28
C CYS A 160 1.60 3.28 -19.85
N ARG A 161 0.82 4.14 -20.53
CA ARG A 161 -0.60 4.35 -20.26
C ARG A 161 -1.41 3.05 -20.38
N ALA A 162 -1.19 2.30 -21.45
CA ALA A 162 -1.87 1.02 -21.66
C ALA A 162 -1.53 0.02 -20.55
N TYR A 163 -0.27 -0.02 -20.13
CA TYR A 163 0.20 -0.91 -19.08
C TYR A 163 -0.41 -0.54 -17.70
N ILE A 164 -0.33 0.71 -17.30
CA ILE A 164 -0.88 1.17 -16.02
C ILE A 164 -2.41 1.04 -16.02
N ALA A 165 -3.08 1.46 -17.11
CA ALA A 165 -4.52 1.32 -17.25
C ALA A 165 -5.01 -0.13 -17.16
N HIS A 166 -4.21 -1.09 -17.67
CA HIS A 166 -4.54 -2.50 -17.54
C HIS A 166 -4.75 -2.89 -16.08
N PHE A 167 -3.85 -2.54 -15.18
CA PHE A 167 -3.96 -2.90 -13.76
C PHE A 167 -5.04 -2.09 -13.06
N LEU A 168 -5.03 -0.77 -13.20
CA LEU A 168 -6.02 0.09 -12.56
C LEU A 168 -7.46 -0.29 -12.93
N LYS A 169 -7.69 -0.72 -14.19
CA LYS A 169 -9.02 -1.13 -14.63
C LYS A 169 -9.32 -2.61 -14.35
N SER A 170 -8.37 -3.53 -14.58
CA SER A 170 -8.65 -4.96 -14.39
C SER A 170 -8.81 -5.34 -12.92
N TRP A 171 -8.08 -4.68 -12.02
CA TRP A 171 -8.16 -4.94 -10.59
C TRP A 171 -9.29 -4.18 -9.88
N SER A 172 -9.79 -3.09 -10.45
CA SER A 172 -11.00 -2.43 -9.95
C SER A 172 -12.26 -3.23 -10.32
N PHE A 173 -13.23 -3.24 -9.44
CA PHE A 173 -14.61 -3.63 -9.76
C PHE A 173 -15.31 -2.48 -10.48
N ARG A 174 -15.20 -1.24 -9.95
CA ARG A 174 -15.67 -0.01 -10.59
C ARG A 174 -14.64 0.46 -11.61
N LYS A 175 -14.85 0.13 -12.88
CA LYS A 175 -13.87 0.29 -13.97
C LYS A 175 -13.49 1.73 -14.29
N ASP A 176 -14.27 2.68 -13.84
CA ASP A 176 -14.11 4.14 -14.02
C ASP A 176 -13.39 4.83 -12.84
N ALA A 177 -13.06 4.10 -11.77
CA ALA A 177 -12.51 4.66 -10.54
C ALA A 177 -11.21 5.50 -10.71
N PHE A 178 -10.50 5.32 -11.81
CA PHE A 178 -9.26 6.04 -12.13
C PHE A 178 -9.34 6.85 -13.43
N ASP A 179 -10.51 6.97 -14.08
CA ASP A 179 -10.60 7.65 -15.39
C ASP A 179 -10.23 9.12 -15.30
N ASP A 180 -10.51 9.77 -14.19
CA ASP A 180 -10.20 11.19 -13.91
C ASP A 180 -8.70 11.46 -13.68
N VAL A 181 -7.91 10.46 -13.29
CA VAL A 181 -6.50 10.60 -12.90
C VAL A 181 -5.56 9.66 -13.67
N LEU A 182 -6.05 8.90 -14.64
CA LEU A 182 -5.24 7.92 -15.37
C LEU A 182 -4.03 8.56 -16.08
N ASP A 183 -4.18 9.79 -16.55
CA ASP A 183 -3.08 10.52 -17.17
C ASP A 183 -2.04 10.96 -16.12
N ASP A 184 -2.46 11.37 -14.92
CA ASP A 184 -1.55 11.69 -13.82
C ASP A 184 -0.75 10.44 -13.37
N PHE A 185 -1.40 9.28 -13.29
CA PHE A 185 -0.72 8.02 -13.00
C PHE A 185 0.28 7.65 -14.10
N THR A 186 -0.10 7.81 -15.37
CA THR A 186 0.79 7.56 -16.51
C THR A 186 2.02 8.45 -16.47
N ASP A 187 1.81 9.75 -16.31
CA ASP A 187 2.89 10.74 -16.31
C ASP A 187 3.79 10.59 -15.08
N ASN A 188 3.21 10.16 -13.95
CA ASN A 188 3.99 9.80 -12.76
C ASN A 188 4.94 8.63 -13.03
N PHE A 189 4.47 7.54 -13.66
CA PHE A 189 5.33 6.38 -13.96
C PHE A 189 6.37 6.65 -15.05
N LEU A 190 6.19 7.66 -15.88
CA LEU A 190 7.17 8.12 -16.87
C LEU A 190 8.26 9.03 -16.31
N LYS A 191 8.13 9.51 -15.08
CA LYS A 191 9.23 10.22 -14.41
C LYS A 191 10.44 9.30 -14.29
N ALA A 192 11.64 9.87 -14.43
CA ALA A 192 12.88 9.10 -14.39
C ALA A 192 12.99 8.23 -13.13
N GLY A 193 13.16 6.94 -13.32
CA GLY A 193 13.35 5.94 -12.26
C GLY A 193 12.07 5.44 -11.59
N ASN A 194 10.87 5.93 -11.93
CA ASN A 194 9.62 5.50 -11.27
C ASN A 194 9.20 4.08 -11.65
N LEU A 195 9.44 3.66 -12.87
CA LEU A 195 9.20 2.26 -13.27
C LEU A 195 10.15 1.32 -12.53
N GLU A 196 11.45 1.61 -12.54
CA GLU A 196 12.47 0.83 -11.86
C GLU A 196 12.25 0.80 -10.35
N GLY A 197 11.93 1.94 -9.75
CA GLY A 197 11.65 2.08 -8.33
C GLY A 197 10.42 1.29 -7.88
N GLY A 198 9.32 1.40 -8.61
CA GLY A 198 8.11 0.61 -8.37
C GLY A 198 8.34 -0.89 -8.52
N PHE A 199 9.25 -1.30 -9.43
CA PHE A 199 9.61 -2.72 -9.62
C PHE A 199 10.63 -3.23 -8.61
N ALA A 200 11.41 -2.36 -7.99
CA ALA A 200 12.39 -2.73 -6.96
C ALA A 200 11.74 -3.47 -5.78
N HIS A 201 10.49 -3.12 -5.44
CA HIS A 201 9.70 -3.84 -4.43
C HIS A 201 9.58 -5.34 -4.77
N TYR A 202 9.22 -5.70 -6.01
CA TYR A 202 9.06 -7.10 -6.42
C TYR A 202 10.38 -7.87 -6.39
N LYS A 203 11.50 -7.22 -6.75
CA LYS A 203 12.84 -7.79 -6.65
C LYS A 203 13.21 -8.06 -5.20
N ALA A 204 12.97 -7.11 -4.31
CA ALA A 204 13.26 -7.24 -2.87
C ALA A 204 12.39 -8.31 -2.20
N ALA A 205 11.11 -8.37 -2.55
CA ALA A 205 10.16 -9.31 -1.97
C ALA A 205 10.34 -10.76 -2.47
N HIS A 206 11.11 -10.97 -3.55
CA HIS A 206 11.21 -12.27 -4.23
C HIS A 206 11.59 -13.42 -3.30
N ALA A 207 12.65 -13.28 -2.51
CA ALA A 207 13.11 -14.35 -1.61
C ALA A 207 12.07 -14.69 -0.52
N GLY A 208 11.42 -13.67 0.05
CA GLY A 208 10.33 -13.86 1.02
C GLY A 208 9.12 -14.54 0.40
N ARG A 209 8.76 -14.15 -0.83
CA ARG A 209 7.67 -14.77 -1.58
C ARG A 209 7.95 -16.24 -1.87
N VAL A 210 9.16 -16.59 -2.32
CA VAL A 210 9.54 -18.00 -2.53
C VAL A 210 9.38 -18.83 -1.26
N LYS A 211 9.80 -18.31 -0.11
CA LYS A 211 9.60 -18.98 1.18
C LYS A 211 8.11 -19.15 1.50
N MET A 212 7.32 -18.09 1.31
CA MET A 212 5.87 -18.14 1.54
C MET A 212 5.20 -19.21 0.66
N LEU A 213 5.53 -19.26 -0.64
CA LEU A 213 4.99 -20.24 -1.58
C LEU A 213 5.38 -21.68 -1.25
N LYS A 214 6.53 -21.89 -0.60
CA LYS A 214 6.97 -23.21 -0.09
C LYS A 214 6.36 -23.57 1.26
N GLY A 215 5.58 -22.69 1.87
CA GLY A 215 5.09 -22.87 3.23
C GLY A 215 6.18 -22.67 4.31
N GLU A 216 7.29 -22.04 3.95
CA GLU A 216 8.44 -21.76 4.82
C GLU A 216 8.41 -20.33 5.40
N ALA A 217 7.25 -19.68 5.37
CA ALA A 217 7.09 -18.35 5.96
C ALA A 217 7.42 -18.38 7.46
N PRO A 218 8.12 -17.36 8.00
CA PRO A 218 8.49 -17.35 9.40
C PRO A 218 7.23 -17.33 10.29
N ASN A 219 7.23 -18.17 11.31
CA ASN A 219 6.19 -18.15 12.35
C ASN A 219 6.51 -17.01 13.33
N LEU A 220 5.87 -15.86 13.13
CA LEU A 220 6.05 -14.67 13.96
C LEU A 220 4.90 -14.55 14.97
N PRO A 221 5.14 -14.03 16.19
CA PRO A 221 4.07 -13.81 17.14
C PRO A 221 3.03 -12.81 16.56
N PRO A 222 1.74 -12.95 16.92
CA PRO A 222 0.71 -12.06 16.43
C PRO A 222 0.95 -10.60 16.83
N ILE A 223 0.60 -9.68 15.94
CA ILE A 223 0.56 -8.24 16.21
C ILE A 223 -0.64 -7.96 17.10
N LYS A 224 -0.41 -7.26 18.24
CA LYS A 224 -1.45 -6.99 19.26
C LYS A 224 -2.09 -5.60 19.12
N ILE A 225 -1.58 -4.75 18.25
CA ILE A 225 -2.11 -3.41 17.98
C ILE A 225 -3.55 -3.56 17.46
N PRO A 226 -4.50 -2.70 17.90
CA PRO A 226 -5.84 -2.69 17.31
C PRO A 226 -5.76 -2.63 15.79
N THR A 227 -6.37 -3.58 15.13
CA THR A 227 -6.27 -3.76 13.68
C THR A 227 -7.65 -3.87 13.07
N CYS A 228 -7.92 -3.06 12.05
CA CYS A 228 -9.10 -3.15 11.22
C CYS A 228 -8.67 -3.57 9.80
N VAL A 229 -9.38 -4.53 9.23
CA VAL A 229 -9.20 -4.97 7.84
C VAL A 229 -10.54 -4.88 7.13
N ARG A 230 -10.54 -4.16 6.03
CA ARG A 230 -11.66 -4.09 5.08
C ARG A 230 -11.19 -4.69 3.77
N TRP A 231 -11.59 -5.95 3.53
CA TRP A 231 -11.13 -6.74 2.41
C TRP A 231 -12.16 -6.73 1.29
N ALA A 232 -11.73 -6.35 0.09
CA ALA A 232 -12.61 -6.18 -1.06
C ALA A 232 -13.31 -7.49 -1.47
N GLU A 233 -14.58 -7.39 -1.84
CA GLU A 233 -15.38 -8.52 -2.30
C GLU A 233 -14.87 -9.06 -3.64
N HIS A 234 -14.48 -8.16 -4.54
CA HIS A 234 -14.15 -8.47 -5.93
C HIS A 234 -12.66 -8.29 -6.25
N ASP A 235 -11.77 -8.42 -5.25
CA ASP A 235 -10.33 -8.37 -5.50
C ASP A 235 -9.88 -9.57 -6.34
N PRO A 236 -9.37 -9.35 -7.57
CA PRO A 236 -8.91 -10.45 -8.42
C PRO A 236 -7.57 -11.05 -7.96
N LEU A 237 -6.80 -10.33 -7.11
CA LEU A 237 -5.52 -10.79 -6.60
C LEU A 237 -5.68 -11.58 -5.31
N PHE A 238 -6.46 -11.07 -4.37
CA PHE A 238 -6.60 -11.59 -3.02
C PHE A 238 -8.07 -11.90 -2.70
N PRO A 239 -8.57 -13.11 -3.04
CA PRO A 239 -9.93 -13.49 -2.72
C PRO A 239 -10.26 -13.34 -1.23
N TYR A 240 -11.46 -12.88 -0.90
CA TYR A 240 -11.90 -12.72 0.50
C TYR A 240 -11.72 -14.00 1.33
N ALA A 241 -11.88 -15.17 0.71
CA ALA A 241 -11.65 -16.47 1.37
C ALA A 241 -10.23 -16.63 1.95
N TRP A 242 -9.27 -15.83 1.50
CA TRP A 242 -7.91 -15.86 2.03
C TRP A 242 -7.72 -15.08 3.32
N THR A 243 -8.76 -14.44 3.84
CA THR A 243 -8.74 -13.78 5.16
C THR A 243 -8.83 -14.77 6.33
N ASP A 244 -9.07 -16.03 6.07
CA ASP A 244 -9.30 -17.13 7.02
C ASP A 244 -8.21 -17.30 8.08
N ARG A 245 -6.97 -16.87 7.77
CA ARG A 245 -5.82 -16.96 8.69
C ARG A 245 -5.30 -15.61 9.19
N LEU A 246 -6.02 -14.52 8.97
CA LEU A 246 -5.60 -13.20 9.45
C LEU A 246 -5.47 -13.14 10.98
N GLY A 247 -6.31 -13.90 11.72
CA GLY A 247 -6.22 -14.00 13.17
C GLY A 247 -4.90 -14.58 13.70
N GLU A 248 -4.15 -15.31 12.86
CA GLU A 248 -2.80 -15.78 13.21
C GLU A 248 -1.75 -14.65 13.15
N THR A 249 -2.02 -13.62 12.34
CA THR A 249 -1.15 -12.46 12.18
C THR A 249 -1.53 -11.31 13.12
N PHE A 250 -2.83 -11.11 13.36
CA PHE A 250 -3.37 -10.00 14.16
C PHE A 250 -4.30 -10.53 15.25
N SER A 251 -3.90 -10.40 16.52
CA SER A 251 -4.70 -10.93 17.64
C SER A 251 -5.83 -10.01 18.11
N ASN A 252 -5.82 -8.73 17.69
CA ASN A 252 -6.88 -7.76 17.97
C ASN A 252 -7.43 -7.24 16.64
N LEU A 253 -8.21 -8.09 15.97
CA LEU A 253 -8.64 -7.95 14.58
C LEU A 253 -10.15 -7.68 14.47
N ASP A 254 -10.48 -6.59 13.78
CA ASP A 254 -11.81 -6.30 13.25
C ASP A 254 -11.78 -6.51 11.72
N LEU A 255 -12.37 -7.60 11.25
CA LEU A 255 -12.39 -7.99 9.85
C LEU A 255 -13.81 -7.92 9.30
N ALA A 256 -13.96 -7.24 8.15
CA ALA A 256 -15.21 -7.29 7.39
C ALA A 256 -14.93 -7.26 5.89
N MET A 257 -15.88 -7.81 5.11
CA MET A 257 -15.90 -7.65 3.67
C MET A 257 -16.27 -6.21 3.30
N PHE A 258 -15.58 -5.67 2.30
CA PHE A 258 -15.91 -4.39 1.70
C PHE A 258 -16.61 -4.67 0.37
N GLU A 259 -17.93 -4.67 0.41
CA GLU A 259 -18.79 -5.08 -0.70
C GLU A 259 -18.79 -4.08 -1.86
N GLY A 260 -18.93 -4.57 -3.09
CA GLY A 260 -19.12 -3.76 -4.30
C GLY A 260 -17.87 -3.01 -4.77
N VAL A 261 -16.67 -3.46 -4.35
CA VAL A 261 -15.38 -2.89 -4.75
C VAL A 261 -14.37 -4.00 -5.11
N GLY A 262 -13.38 -3.63 -5.92
CA GLY A 262 -12.22 -4.45 -6.23
C GLY A 262 -11.01 -4.05 -5.40
N HIS A 263 -9.82 -4.32 -5.95
CA HIS A 263 -8.54 -4.18 -5.25
C HIS A 263 -8.31 -2.78 -4.66
N PHE A 264 -8.74 -1.72 -5.34
CA PHE A 264 -8.52 -0.33 -4.92
C PHE A 264 -9.69 0.24 -4.12
N ALA A 265 -10.13 -0.48 -3.08
CA ALA A 265 -11.33 -0.18 -2.31
C ALA A 265 -11.43 1.29 -1.83
N HIS A 266 -10.29 1.88 -1.41
CA HIS A 266 -10.19 3.26 -0.94
C HIS A 266 -10.39 4.30 -2.07
N ARG A 267 -10.14 3.92 -3.32
CA ARG A 267 -10.35 4.77 -4.50
C ARG A 267 -11.72 4.51 -5.14
N GLU A 268 -12.18 3.26 -5.12
CA GLU A 268 -13.45 2.86 -5.72
C GLU A 268 -14.66 3.34 -4.91
N ASP A 269 -14.55 3.39 -3.57
CA ASP A 269 -15.58 3.92 -2.67
C ASP A 269 -14.96 4.79 -1.56
N PRO A 270 -14.48 5.99 -1.90
CA PRO A 270 -13.78 6.85 -0.94
C PRO A 270 -14.66 7.37 0.19
N ASP A 271 -15.98 7.49 -0.01
CA ASP A 271 -16.91 7.90 1.03
C ASP A 271 -17.00 6.85 2.13
N ARG A 272 -17.23 5.61 1.75
CA ARG A 272 -17.27 4.49 2.69
C ARG A 272 -15.90 4.22 3.29
N ALA A 273 -14.83 4.26 2.51
CA ALA A 273 -13.46 4.08 3.01
C ALA A 273 -13.12 5.11 4.11
N ALA A 274 -13.41 6.39 3.89
CA ALA A 274 -13.19 7.43 4.88
C ALA A 274 -14.07 7.23 6.14
N SER A 275 -15.32 6.84 5.97
CA SER A 275 -16.23 6.55 7.09
C SER A 275 -15.74 5.39 7.95
N GLU A 276 -15.30 4.28 7.34
CA GLU A 276 -14.77 3.11 8.03
C GLU A 276 -13.46 3.41 8.77
N ILE A 277 -12.55 4.17 8.13
CA ILE A 277 -11.29 4.63 8.75
C ILE A 277 -11.62 5.48 9.98
N ALA A 278 -12.49 6.47 9.84
CA ALA A 278 -12.88 7.36 10.94
C ALA A 278 -13.53 6.58 12.10
N ALA A 279 -14.48 5.71 11.80
CA ALA A 279 -15.17 4.89 12.81
C ALA A 279 -14.21 3.98 13.58
N PHE A 280 -13.22 3.39 12.90
CA PHE A 280 -12.20 2.57 13.55
C PHE A 280 -11.33 3.38 14.49
N PHE A 281 -10.77 4.51 14.05
CA PHE A 281 -9.87 5.32 14.85
C PHE A 281 -10.60 5.99 16.02
N GLU A 282 -11.86 6.40 15.85
CA GLU A 282 -12.71 6.84 16.97
C GLU A 282 -12.91 5.75 18.02
N ARG A 283 -13.26 4.55 17.60
CA ARG A 283 -13.52 3.42 18.50
C ARG A 283 -12.31 3.06 19.37
N ILE A 284 -11.11 3.24 18.87
CA ILE A 284 -9.87 3.01 19.64
C ILE A 284 -9.38 4.25 20.40
N GLY A 285 -10.14 5.36 20.40
CA GLY A 285 -9.79 6.60 21.09
C GLY A 285 -8.70 7.43 20.41
N TRP A 286 -8.57 7.31 19.08
CA TRP A 286 -7.59 8.05 18.26
C TRP A 286 -8.30 9.06 17.34
N SER A 287 -9.04 9.99 17.90
CA SER A 287 -9.79 11.03 17.18
C SER A 287 -9.40 12.43 17.66
#